data_d527227c77b74ed38ebe96e2f6aedefe
#
_entry.id   d527227c77b74ed38ebe96e2f6aedefe
#
_cell.length_a   1.000
_cell.length_b   1.000
_cell.length_c   1.000
_cell.angle_alpha   90.00
_cell.angle_beta   90.00
_cell.angle_gamma   90.00
#
_symmetry.space_group_name_H-M   'P 1'
#
loop_
_entity.id
_entity.type
_entity.pdbx_description
1 polymer ?
#
loop_
_entity_poly.entity_id
_entity_poly.type
_entity_poly.pdbx_seq_one_letter_code
_entity_poly.pdbx_strand_id
1 'polypeptide(L)'
;GGLSAIFVGCGAGEFHALKHSEYRIMVESAIAVVNGQVPVYTGIGGNISHALELAELSEELGADGYLILPPYLIDAEQEGLYQYLSEVIGRTSLNAVVYQRDNCVLQPDVIQRLTQLPQLIGLKDGLGNMELNIEIVQTVGNRLAYMSGMPLAEATFAAYAHIGFESYSSAISNYIPHISRLYY
;
A
#
# COMPACT_ATOMS: atom_id res chain seq x y z
N GLY A 1 -12.33 3.91 16.38
CA GLY A 1 -12.06 2.48 16.25
C GLY A 1 -10.65 2.06 16.65
N GLY A 2 -9.70 3.03 16.87
CA GLY A 2 -8.31 2.76 17.29
C GLY A 2 -7.44 2.14 16.21
N LEU A 3 -7.74 2.36 14.95
CA LEU A 3 -6.87 2.04 13.82
C LEU A 3 -5.73 3.05 13.74
N SER A 4 -4.55 2.63 13.28
CA SER A 4 -3.35 3.49 13.15
C SER A 4 -3.29 4.27 11.85
N ALA A 5 -4.01 3.84 10.83
CA ALA A 5 -4.11 4.52 9.53
C ALA A 5 -5.41 4.12 8.82
N ILE A 6 -5.84 4.92 7.86
CA ILE A 6 -6.97 4.64 6.98
C ILE A 6 -6.47 4.55 5.55
N PHE A 7 -6.91 3.52 4.83
CA PHE A 7 -6.61 3.29 3.41
C PHE A 7 -7.91 3.35 2.62
N VAL A 8 -8.11 4.41 1.83
CA VAL A 8 -9.35 4.63 1.06
C VAL A 8 -9.14 4.38 -0.43
N GLY A 9 -10.17 3.90 -1.11
CA GLY A 9 -10.10 3.63 -2.54
C GLY A 9 -8.99 2.67 -2.97
N CYS A 10 -8.61 1.75 -2.10
CA CYS A 10 -7.64 0.71 -2.46
C CYS A 10 -8.32 -0.49 -3.13
N GLY A 11 -7.78 -1.70 -3.02
CA GLY A 11 -8.33 -2.88 -3.66
C GLY A 11 -9.81 -3.12 -3.34
N ALA A 12 -10.16 -3.16 -2.05
CA ALA A 12 -11.56 -3.33 -1.61
C ALA A 12 -12.45 -2.11 -1.91
N GLY A 13 -11.85 -0.94 -2.09
CA GLY A 13 -12.54 0.30 -2.47
C GLY A 13 -12.64 0.50 -3.98
N GLU A 14 -12.17 -0.47 -4.78
CA GLU A 14 -12.33 -0.54 -6.24
C GLU A 14 -11.92 0.75 -6.98
N PHE A 15 -10.78 1.37 -6.59
CA PHE A 15 -10.32 2.64 -7.18
C PHE A 15 -10.34 2.66 -8.71
N HIS A 16 -10.05 1.50 -9.32
CA HIS A 16 -9.99 1.32 -10.77
C HIS A 16 -11.36 1.44 -11.46
N ALA A 17 -12.47 1.35 -10.70
CA ALA A 17 -13.83 1.49 -11.20
C ALA A 17 -14.40 2.90 -10.97
N LEU A 18 -13.71 3.74 -10.21
CA LEU A 18 -14.17 5.10 -9.89
C LEU A 18 -13.79 6.09 -11.00
N LYS A 19 -14.70 7.00 -11.31
CA LYS A 19 -14.36 8.21 -12.07
C LYS A 19 -13.50 9.14 -11.19
N HIS A 20 -12.71 10.00 -11.80
CA HIS A 20 -11.92 11.00 -11.06
C HIS A 20 -12.76 11.84 -10.10
N SER A 21 -13.99 12.21 -10.50
CA SER A 21 -14.91 12.98 -9.65
C SER A 21 -15.39 12.19 -8.43
N GLU A 22 -15.64 10.90 -8.58
CA GLU A 22 -16.04 10.00 -7.49
C GLU A 22 -14.87 9.74 -6.54
N TYR A 23 -13.69 9.53 -7.11
CA TYR A 23 -12.45 9.39 -6.34
C TYR A 23 -12.18 10.64 -5.49
N ARG A 24 -12.29 11.84 -6.07
CA ARG A 24 -12.16 13.12 -5.35
C ARG A 24 -13.11 13.18 -4.16
N ILE A 25 -14.41 12.95 -4.37
CA ILE A 25 -15.42 13.00 -3.31
C ILE A 25 -15.12 12.01 -2.19
N MET A 26 -14.68 10.81 -2.55
CA MET A 26 -14.31 9.77 -1.57
C MET A 26 -13.12 10.22 -0.71
N VAL A 27 -12.05 10.72 -1.32
CA VAL A 27 -10.85 11.16 -0.61
C VAL A 27 -11.14 12.36 0.29
N GLU A 28 -11.81 13.39 -0.23
CA GLU A 28 -12.23 14.57 0.53
C GLU A 28 -13.09 14.19 1.74
N SER A 29 -14.05 13.28 1.53
CA SER A 29 -14.91 12.80 2.62
C SER A 29 -14.13 12.06 3.70
N ALA A 30 -13.18 11.21 3.29
CA ALA A 30 -12.35 10.47 4.24
C ALA A 30 -11.48 11.40 5.07
N ILE A 31 -10.79 12.36 4.45
CA ILE A 31 -9.95 13.35 5.12
C ILE A 31 -10.77 14.18 6.09
N ALA A 32 -11.94 14.65 5.66
CA ALA A 32 -12.84 15.46 6.51
C ALA A 32 -13.33 14.68 7.74
N VAL A 33 -13.70 13.41 7.59
CA VAL A 33 -14.17 12.56 8.70
C VAL A 33 -13.03 12.21 9.65
N VAL A 34 -11.86 11.89 9.12
CA VAL A 34 -10.68 11.53 9.93
C VAL A 34 -10.14 12.74 10.69
N ASN A 35 -10.22 13.93 10.09
CA ASN A 35 -9.86 15.20 10.71
C ASN A 35 -8.51 15.18 11.45
N GLY A 36 -7.48 14.63 10.80
CA GLY A 36 -6.12 14.59 11.33
C GLY A 36 -5.88 13.61 12.50
N GLN A 37 -6.86 12.76 12.86
CA GLN A 37 -6.70 11.82 13.97
C GLN A 37 -5.72 10.68 13.65
N VAL A 38 -5.67 10.27 12.38
CA VAL A 38 -4.75 9.25 11.85
C VAL A 38 -4.42 9.59 10.40
N PRO A 39 -3.31 9.10 9.84
CA PRO A 39 -3.00 9.34 8.43
C PRO A 39 -4.00 8.65 7.50
N VAL A 40 -4.28 9.32 6.37
CA VAL A 40 -5.14 8.83 5.29
C VAL A 40 -4.29 8.55 4.05
N TYR A 41 -4.29 7.29 3.62
CA TYR A 41 -3.63 6.82 2.41
C TYR A 41 -4.68 6.51 1.34
N THR A 42 -4.42 6.92 0.11
CA THR A 42 -5.30 6.65 -1.03
C THR A 42 -4.82 5.44 -1.83
N GLY A 43 -5.71 4.79 -2.57
CA GLY A 43 -5.32 3.75 -3.54
C GLY A 43 -5.04 4.36 -4.89
N ILE A 44 -3.88 4.07 -5.47
CA ILE A 44 -3.50 4.47 -6.83
C ILE A 44 -2.92 3.29 -7.60
N GLY A 45 -2.85 3.38 -8.92
CA GLY A 45 -2.24 2.32 -9.73
C GLY A 45 -2.86 2.20 -11.12
N GLY A 46 -2.77 1.01 -11.70
CA GLY A 46 -3.22 0.76 -13.05
C GLY A 46 -2.18 1.16 -14.11
N ASN A 47 -2.60 1.68 -15.27
CA ASN A 47 -1.63 2.19 -16.25
C ASN A 47 -0.89 3.42 -15.71
N ILE A 48 0.29 3.67 -16.24
CA ILE A 48 1.20 4.70 -15.70
C ILE A 48 0.56 6.10 -15.65
N SER A 49 -0.13 6.52 -16.71
CA SER A 49 -0.75 7.85 -16.76
C SER A 49 -1.81 8.00 -15.66
N HIS A 50 -2.66 6.99 -15.49
CA HIS A 50 -3.68 7.01 -14.45
C HIS A 50 -3.09 7.01 -13.04
N ALA A 51 -2.04 6.20 -12.81
CA ALA A 51 -1.36 6.17 -11.52
C ALA A 51 -0.76 7.53 -11.16
N LEU A 52 -0.14 8.22 -12.12
CA LEU A 52 0.43 9.55 -11.93
C LEU A 52 -0.65 10.61 -11.65
N GLU A 53 -1.76 10.59 -12.42
CA GLU A 53 -2.89 11.50 -12.20
C GLU A 53 -3.52 11.32 -10.81
N LEU A 54 -3.70 10.07 -10.35
CA LEU A 54 -4.23 9.80 -9.01
C LEU A 54 -3.24 10.18 -7.90
N ALA A 55 -1.94 10.02 -8.12
CA ALA A 55 -0.91 10.45 -7.18
C ALA A 55 -0.96 11.98 -6.99
N GLU A 56 -0.97 12.74 -8.08
CA GLU A 56 -1.10 14.21 -8.05
C GLU A 56 -2.40 14.66 -7.39
N LEU A 57 -3.51 14.01 -7.74
CA LEU A 57 -4.82 14.31 -7.13
C LEU A 57 -4.81 14.03 -5.63
N SER A 58 -4.17 12.95 -5.18
CA SER A 58 -4.05 12.63 -3.75
C SER A 58 -3.26 13.71 -3.00
N GLU A 59 -2.19 14.22 -3.60
CA GLU A 59 -1.40 15.32 -3.02
C GLU A 59 -2.20 16.62 -2.98
N GLU A 60 -2.90 16.97 -4.07
CA GLU A 60 -3.78 18.13 -4.15
C GLU A 60 -4.86 18.12 -3.04
N LEU A 61 -5.43 16.95 -2.77
CA LEU A 61 -6.48 16.76 -1.78
C LEU A 61 -5.97 16.73 -0.33
N GLY A 62 -4.66 16.67 -0.13
CA GLY A 62 -4.05 16.66 1.20
C GLY A 62 -4.04 15.28 1.87
N ALA A 63 -3.96 14.20 1.11
CA ALA A 63 -3.68 12.88 1.66
C ALA A 63 -2.27 12.82 2.26
N ASP A 64 -2.04 11.92 3.22
CA ASP A 64 -0.73 11.71 3.84
C ASP A 64 0.17 10.79 3.01
N GLY A 65 -0.42 10.03 2.10
CA GLY A 65 0.28 9.09 1.24
C GLY A 65 -0.65 8.29 0.36
N TYR A 66 -0.07 7.27 -0.29
CA TYR A 66 -0.84 6.35 -1.11
C TYR A 66 -0.30 4.92 -1.08
N LEU A 67 -1.20 3.98 -1.32
CA LEU A 67 -0.90 2.58 -1.59
C LEU A 67 -0.87 2.37 -3.11
N ILE A 68 0.27 1.96 -3.65
CA ILE A 68 0.39 1.65 -5.07
C ILE A 68 -0.07 0.22 -5.32
N LEU A 69 -1.17 0.09 -6.06
CA LEU A 69 -1.68 -1.19 -6.53
C LEU A 69 -1.14 -1.44 -7.95
N PRO A 70 -0.26 -2.41 -8.12
CA PRO A 70 0.42 -2.64 -9.38
C PRO A 70 -0.56 -3.02 -10.50
N PRO A 71 -0.15 -2.89 -11.78
CA PRO A 71 -0.93 -3.36 -12.91
C PRO A 71 -0.94 -4.91 -12.93
N TYR A 72 -1.95 -5.52 -12.35
CA TYR A 72 -2.04 -6.97 -12.09
C TYR A 72 -2.33 -7.83 -13.34
N LEU A 73 -2.69 -7.24 -14.46
CA LEU A 73 -2.93 -7.95 -15.73
C LEU A 73 -1.66 -8.19 -16.55
N ILE A 74 -0.52 -7.65 -16.12
CA ILE A 74 0.73 -7.69 -16.86
C ILE A 74 1.76 -8.45 -16.04
N ASP A 75 2.37 -9.46 -16.64
CA ASP A 75 3.56 -10.11 -16.13
C ASP A 75 4.78 -9.31 -16.61
N ALA A 76 5.37 -8.54 -15.73
CA ALA A 76 6.42 -7.60 -16.06
C ALA A 76 7.77 -8.06 -15.53
N GLU A 77 8.82 -7.80 -16.32
CA GLU A 77 10.20 -7.97 -15.89
C GLU A 77 10.52 -7.05 -14.70
N GLN A 78 11.46 -7.46 -13.86
CA GLN A 78 11.84 -6.73 -12.64
C GLN A 78 12.26 -5.28 -12.91
N GLU A 79 12.98 -5.03 -14.00
CA GLU A 79 13.35 -3.68 -14.39
C GLU A 79 12.14 -2.84 -14.79
N GLY A 80 11.15 -3.42 -15.46
CA GLY A 80 9.88 -2.75 -15.77
C GLY A 80 9.10 -2.37 -14.52
N LEU A 81 9.05 -3.26 -13.53
CA LEU A 81 8.43 -2.97 -12.22
C LEU A 81 9.18 -1.84 -11.48
N TYR A 82 10.52 -1.87 -11.50
CA TYR A 82 11.33 -0.82 -10.93
C TYR A 82 11.06 0.55 -11.57
N GLN A 83 11.05 0.62 -12.89
CA GLN A 83 10.81 1.87 -13.64
C GLN A 83 9.40 2.42 -13.34
N TYR A 84 8.38 1.56 -13.41
CA TYR A 84 7.00 1.96 -13.10
C TYR A 84 6.89 2.51 -11.67
N LEU A 85 7.39 1.75 -10.69
CA LEU A 85 7.28 2.14 -9.28
C LEU A 85 8.11 3.40 -8.97
N SER A 86 9.30 3.53 -9.56
CA SER A 86 10.15 4.71 -9.38
C SER A 86 9.48 5.98 -9.90
N GLU A 87 8.86 5.90 -11.07
CA GLU A 87 8.14 7.03 -11.66
C GLU A 87 6.93 7.44 -10.80
N VAL A 88 6.15 6.47 -10.33
CA VAL A 88 4.97 6.75 -9.49
C VAL A 88 5.38 7.29 -8.12
N ILE A 89 6.36 6.69 -7.46
CA ILE A 89 6.85 7.11 -6.14
C ILE A 89 7.47 8.51 -6.20
N GLY A 90 8.24 8.78 -7.26
CA GLY A 90 8.93 10.06 -7.43
C GLY A 90 8.01 11.20 -7.87
N ARG A 91 6.74 10.93 -8.19
CA ARG A 91 5.82 11.92 -8.76
C ARG A 91 5.41 13.02 -7.79
N THR A 92 5.28 12.69 -6.52
CA THR A 92 4.83 13.60 -5.46
C THR A 92 5.77 13.58 -4.26
N SER A 93 5.50 14.44 -3.29
CA SER A 93 6.21 14.44 -2.00
C SER A 93 5.57 13.49 -0.97
N LEU A 94 4.45 12.85 -1.32
CA LEU A 94 3.68 12.01 -0.41
C LEU A 94 4.39 10.70 -0.06
N ASN A 95 4.03 10.13 1.08
CA ASN A 95 4.46 8.80 1.48
C ASN A 95 3.88 7.72 0.56
N ALA A 96 4.70 6.78 0.13
CA ALA A 96 4.31 5.69 -0.72
C ALA A 96 4.47 4.33 -0.03
N VAL A 97 3.45 3.48 -0.15
CA VAL A 97 3.49 2.07 0.22
C VAL A 97 3.27 1.25 -1.04
N VAL A 98 4.19 0.35 -1.35
CA VAL A 98 4.04 -0.55 -2.50
C VAL A 98 3.28 -1.81 -2.07
N TYR A 99 2.30 -2.24 -2.88
CA TYR A 99 1.56 -3.46 -2.63
C TYR A 99 2.01 -4.57 -3.57
N GLN A 100 2.76 -5.52 -3.04
CA GLN A 100 3.16 -6.74 -3.71
C GLN A 100 2.00 -7.73 -3.72
N ARG A 101 1.48 -8.04 -4.92
CA ARG A 101 0.39 -9.02 -5.10
C ARG A 101 0.29 -9.47 -6.55
N ASP A 102 -0.34 -10.61 -6.77
CA ASP A 102 -0.60 -11.20 -8.09
C ASP A 102 0.68 -11.24 -8.95
N ASN A 103 0.70 -10.57 -10.10
CA ASN A 103 1.86 -10.51 -11.00
C ASN A 103 2.94 -9.50 -10.58
N CYS A 104 2.69 -8.65 -9.61
CA CYS A 104 3.73 -7.77 -9.07
C CYS A 104 4.49 -8.48 -7.94
N VAL A 105 5.41 -9.34 -8.32
CA VAL A 105 6.34 -10.02 -7.41
C VAL A 105 7.68 -9.31 -7.49
N LEU A 106 8.06 -8.59 -6.43
CA LEU A 106 9.30 -7.83 -6.39
C LEU A 106 10.42 -8.67 -5.79
N GLN A 107 11.56 -8.71 -6.46
CA GLN A 107 12.77 -9.31 -5.90
C GLN A 107 13.41 -8.38 -4.85
N PRO A 108 14.15 -8.92 -3.87
CA PRO A 108 14.74 -8.12 -2.79
C PRO A 108 15.65 -6.98 -3.27
N ASP A 109 16.44 -7.20 -4.33
CA ASP A 109 17.33 -6.20 -4.92
C ASP A 109 16.56 -5.04 -5.55
N VAL A 110 15.41 -5.31 -6.18
CA VAL A 110 14.54 -4.27 -6.74
C VAL A 110 13.95 -3.40 -5.63
N ILE A 111 13.48 -4.02 -4.55
CA ILE A 111 12.97 -3.28 -3.39
C ILE A 111 14.12 -2.45 -2.77
N GLN A 112 15.30 -3.02 -2.63
CA GLN A 112 16.47 -2.31 -2.11
C GLN A 112 16.81 -1.08 -2.96
N ARG A 113 16.76 -1.17 -4.29
CA ARG A 113 16.93 -0.02 -5.18
C ARG A 113 15.85 1.03 -4.96
N LEU A 114 14.60 0.63 -4.83
CA LEU A 114 13.47 1.54 -4.59
C LEU A 114 13.59 2.29 -3.25
N THR A 115 14.28 1.73 -2.24
CA THR A 115 14.50 2.42 -0.96
C THR A 115 15.37 3.67 -1.06
N GLN A 116 16.02 3.91 -2.21
CA GLN A 116 16.72 5.18 -2.48
C GLN A 116 15.75 6.35 -2.65
N LEU A 117 14.48 6.08 -2.89
CA LEU A 117 13.42 7.10 -2.94
C LEU A 117 12.90 7.35 -1.51
N PRO A 118 13.10 8.56 -0.97
CA PRO A 118 12.73 8.85 0.42
C PRO A 118 11.22 8.72 0.69
N GLN A 119 10.41 8.90 -0.34
CA GLN A 119 8.95 8.76 -0.26
C GLN A 119 8.50 7.32 -0.02
N LEU A 120 9.27 6.31 -0.44
CA LEU A 120 8.92 4.92 -0.17
C LEU A 120 9.11 4.61 1.32
N ILE A 121 8.02 4.41 2.03
CA ILE A 121 8.03 4.16 3.47
C ILE A 121 7.62 2.74 3.85
N GLY A 122 6.99 1.99 2.96
CA GLY A 122 6.48 0.68 3.32
C GLY A 122 6.26 -0.27 2.15
N LEU A 123 6.21 -1.54 2.50
CA LEU A 123 5.83 -2.65 1.61
C LEU A 123 4.67 -3.42 2.22
N LYS A 124 3.65 -3.65 1.42
CA LYS A 124 2.51 -4.50 1.78
C LYS A 124 2.59 -5.81 1.00
N ASP A 125 2.50 -6.93 1.70
CA ASP A 125 2.50 -8.25 1.08
C ASP A 125 1.09 -8.84 0.97
N GLY A 126 0.72 -9.28 -0.22
CA GLY A 126 -0.51 -10.00 -0.51
C GLY A 126 -0.27 -11.31 -1.27
N LEU A 127 0.98 -11.76 -1.36
CA LEU A 127 1.36 -13.02 -2.00
C LEU A 127 1.36 -14.20 -1.03
N GLY A 128 1.77 -13.97 0.22
CA GLY A 128 1.91 -15.02 1.21
C GLY A 128 3.17 -15.89 1.04
N ASN A 129 4.13 -15.46 0.22
CA ASN A 129 5.40 -16.16 0.08
C ASN A 129 6.33 -15.80 1.23
N MET A 130 6.33 -16.63 2.27
CA MET A 130 7.09 -16.36 3.49
C MET A 130 8.60 -16.37 3.28
N GLU A 131 9.13 -17.23 2.38
CA GLU A 131 10.56 -17.27 2.06
C GLU A 131 11.00 -15.95 1.43
N LEU A 132 10.27 -15.47 0.42
CA LEU A 132 10.53 -14.19 -0.22
C LEU A 132 10.42 -13.03 0.78
N ASN A 133 9.41 -13.04 1.65
CA ASN A 133 9.23 -12.01 2.66
C ASN A 133 10.41 -11.95 3.64
N ILE A 134 10.95 -13.12 4.05
CA ILE A 134 12.14 -13.20 4.90
C ILE A 134 13.35 -12.60 4.18
N GLU A 135 13.59 -12.97 2.92
CA GLU A 135 14.69 -12.42 2.11
C GLU A 135 14.59 -10.90 1.97
N ILE A 136 13.38 -10.38 1.71
CA ILE A 136 13.14 -8.94 1.61
C ILE A 136 13.48 -8.24 2.92
N VAL A 137 12.96 -8.73 4.04
CA VAL A 137 13.21 -8.12 5.37
C VAL A 137 14.70 -8.17 5.73
N GLN A 138 15.39 -9.28 5.43
CA GLN A 138 16.83 -9.38 5.67
C GLN A 138 17.66 -8.45 4.77
N THR A 139 17.23 -8.23 3.52
CA THR A 139 17.95 -7.38 2.57
C THR A 139 17.72 -5.89 2.85
N VAL A 140 16.51 -5.49 3.15
CA VAL A 140 16.08 -4.09 3.28
C VAL A 140 16.13 -3.59 4.73
N GLY A 141 15.98 -4.49 5.69
CA GLY A 141 15.97 -4.17 7.12
C GLY A 141 14.85 -3.20 7.52
N ASN A 142 15.12 -2.35 8.48
CA ASN A 142 14.16 -1.41 9.06
C ASN A 142 13.98 -0.11 8.23
N ARG A 143 14.43 -0.09 6.97
CA ARG A 143 14.24 1.07 6.08
C ARG A 143 12.78 1.23 5.68
N LEU A 144 12.02 0.14 5.65
CA LEU A 144 10.60 0.10 5.33
C LEU A 144 9.79 -0.45 6.49
N ALA A 145 8.55 0.02 6.62
CA ALA A 145 7.52 -0.65 7.40
C ALA A 145 6.89 -1.79 6.58
N TYR A 146 6.66 -2.93 7.20
CA TYR A 146 6.08 -4.10 6.54
C TYR A 146 4.67 -4.37 7.01
N MET A 147 3.74 -4.53 6.04
CA MET A 147 2.32 -4.74 6.31
C MET A 147 1.83 -6.03 5.67
N SER A 148 1.20 -6.92 6.44
CA SER A 148 0.47 -8.06 5.86
C SER A 148 -0.83 -7.58 5.20
N GLY A 149 -1.02 -7.97 3.96
CA GLY A 149 -2.21 -7.71 3.15
C GLY A 149 -3.00 -8.97 2.80
N MET A 150 -2.77 -10.04 3.55
CA MET A 150 -3.41 -11.32 3.30
C MET A 150 -4.92 -11.26 3.59
N PRO A 151 -5.75 -12.03 2.84
CA PRO A 151 -7.21 -12.04 3.04
C PRO A 151 -7.65 -12.42 4.46
N LEU A 152 -6.88 -13.28 5.14
CA LEU A 152 -7.09 -13.71 6.52
C LEU A 152 -5.96 -13.20 7.41
N ALA A 153 -5.68 -11.89 7.34
CA ALA A 153 -4.55 -11.28 8.04
C ALA A 153 -4.63 -11.50 9.57
N GLU A 154 -5.81 -11.47 10.16
CA GLU A 154 -6.01 -11.77 11.58
C GLU A 154 -5.45 -13.16 11.96
N ALA A 155 -5.70 -14.16 11.15
CA ALA A 155 -5.27 -15.53 11.43
C ALA A 155 -3.76 -15.75 11.15
N THR A 156 -3.18 -15.00 10.22
CA THR A 156 -1.81 -15.21 9.74
C THR A 156 -0.80 -14.25 10.36
N PHE A 157 -1.24 -13.17 10.99
CA PHE A 157 -0.36 -12.09 11.45
C PHE A 157 0.72 -12.57 12.44
N ALA A 158 0.42 -13.52 13.31
CA ALA A 158 1.41 -14.06 14.24
C ALA A 158 2.66 -14.61 13.51
N ALA A 159 2.48 -15.27 12.36
CA ALA A 159 3.61 -15.73 11.54
C ALA A 159 4.35 -14.56 10.90
N TYR A 160 3.62 -13.57 10.38
CA TYR A 160 4.21 -12.37 9.77
C TYR A 160 4.99 -11.53 10.79
N ALA A 161 4.48 -11.36 12.00
CA ALA A 161 5.17 -10.63 13.07
C ALA A 161 6.54 -11.23 13.41
N HIS A 162 6.66 -12.56 13.37
CA HIS A 162 7.94 -13.24 13.66
C HIS A 162 9.01 -13.03 12.59
N ILE A 163 8.64 -12.61 11.39
CA ILE A 163 9.60 -12.29 10.32
C ILE A 163 9.80 -10.79 10.10
N GLY A 164 9.26 -9.94 10.97
CA GLY A 164 9.51 -8.50 10.97
C GLY A 164 8.39 -7.64 10.40
N PHE A 165 7.19 -8.19 10.17
CA PHE A 165 6.03 -7.39 9.81
C PHE A 165 5.41 -6.75 11.05
N GLU A 166 5.15 -5.45 10.99
CA GLU A 166 4.71 -4.66 12.15
C GLU A 166 3.20 -4.40 12.15
N SER A 167 2.54 -4.66 11.04
CA SER A 167 1.12 -4.33 10.88
C SER A 167 0.42 -5.24 9.88
N TYR A 168 -0.90 -5.15 9.87
CA TYR A 168 -1.72 -5.78 8.83
C TYR A 168 -2.92 -4.91 8.45
N SER A 169 -3.41 -5.10 7.24
CA SER A 169 -4.67 -4.54 6.78
C SER A 169 -5.75 -5.62 6.72
N SER A 170 -6.97 -5.28 7.09
CA SER A 170 -8.07 -6.23 7.10
C SER A 170 -9.36 -5.63 6.54
N ALA A 171 -10.07 -6.42 5.75
CA ALA A 171 -11.41 -6.08 5.29
C ALA A 171 -12.43 -6.02 6.43
N ILE A 172 -12.22 -6.79 7.50
CA ILE A 172 -13.07 -6.76 8.71
C ILE A 172 -13.07 -5.37 9.35
N SER A 173 -11.97 -4.64 9.26
CA SER A 173 -11.86 -3.29 9.81
C SER A 173 -12.87 -2.29 9.23
N ASN A 174 -13.43 -2.57 8.04
CA ASN A 174 -14.50 -1.76 7.45
C ASN A 174 -15.85 -1.87 8.20
N TYR A 175 -16.05 -2.95 8.96
CA TYR A 175 -17.33 -3.26 9.62
C TYR A 175 -17.19 -3.28 11.15
N ILE A 176 -16.17 -3.98 11.64
CA ILE A 176 -15.98 -4.23 13.07
C ILE A 176 -14.50 -4.06 13.48
N PRO A 177 -13.92 -2.86 13.34
CA PRO A 177 -12.49 -2.61 13.56
C PRO A 177 -12.00 -3.02 14.96
N HIS A 178 -12.86 -3.01 15.97
CA HIS A 178 -12.51 -3.44 17.33
C HIS A 178 -12.19 -4.93 17.42
N ILE A 179 -12.77 -5.77 16.56
CA ILE A 179 -12.45 -7.20 16.50
C ILE A 179 -11.07 -7.39 15.87
N SER A 180 -10.78 -6.71 14.77
CA SER A 180 -9.45 -6.78 14.15
C SER A 180 -8.34 -6.46 15.16
N ARG A 181 -8.55 -5.48 16.04
CA ARG A 181 -7.58 -5.11 17.08
C ARG A 181 -7.32 -6.18 18.14
N LEU A 182 -8.22 -7.13 18.34
CA LEU A 182 -8.00 -8.22 19.30
C LEU A 182 -6.94 -9.22 18.85
N TYR A 183 -6.64 -9.25 17.55
CA TYR A 183 -5.64 -10.14 16.96
C TYR A 183 -4.26 -9.47 16.79
N TYR A 184 -4.19 -8.16 17.01
CA TYR A 184 -2.94 -7.39 16.98
C TYR A 184 -2.27 -7.38 18.36
#